data_358ddecffdb3ecfaeb4c3cc530e3b204
#
_entry.id   358ddecffdb3ecfaeb4c3cc530e3b204
#
_cell.length_a   1.000
_cell.length_b   1.000
_cell.length_c   1.000
_cell.angle_alpha   90.00
_cell.angle_beta   90.00
_cell.angle_gamma   90.00
#
_symmetry.space_group_name_H-M   'P 1'
#
loop_
_entity.id
_entity.type
_entity.pdbx_description
1 polymer ?
#
loop_
_entity_poly.entity_id
_entity_poly.type
_entity_poly.pdbx_seq_one_letter_code
_entity_poly.pdbx_strand_id
1 'polypeptide(L)'
;MKYAEDPKEWLLIAGVTGRGKTRLAAAIGNYCRDIGIAVMMVVAPDLLDWLRVGFSPHNPRSFDELFERVKNVHLLILDDLGSQSSTPWADEKLFQLLNYRYNASLPTVVTTNANAASMEARVRTRLTDPQISSMLLMGGFDFWGKADPATTSFARSRGRPPRRG
;
A
#
# COMPACT_ATOMS: atom_id res chain seq x y z
N MET A 1 16.95 3.19 -6.74
CA MET A 1 15.64 3.73 -6.32
C MET A 1 15.82 4.39 -4.96
N LYS A 2 15.83 5.72 -4.89
CA LYS A 2 16.12 6.47 -3.64
C LYS A 2 15.32 6.02 -2.42
N TYR A 3 14.04 5.66 -2.59
CA TYR A 3 13.20 5.18 -1.48
C TYR A 3 13.73 3.88 -0.85
N ALA A 4 14.16 2.92 -1.66
CA ALA A 4 14.60 1.62 -1.15
C ALA A 4 15.98 1.67 -0.46
N GLU A 5 16.81 2.67 -0.77
CA GLU A 5 18.13 2.87 -0.14
C GLU A 5 18.00 3.33 1.31
N ASP A 6 16.95 4.10 1.63
CA ASP A 6 16.69 4.62 2.97
C ASP A 6 15.17 4.86 3.16
N PRO A 7 14.38 3.79 3.42
CA PRO A 7 12.94 3.91 3.59
C PRO A 7 12.63 4.61 4.92
N LYS A 8 12.11 5.83 4.87
CA LYS A 8 11.74 6.64 6.04
C LYS A 8 10.27 7.04 6.03
N GLU A 9 9.67 7.08 4.84
CA GLU A 9 8.32 7.57 4.62
C GLU A 9 7.37 6.44 4.23
N TRP A 10 6.12 6.77 4.10
CA TRP A 10 5.16 5.90 3.48
C TRP A 10 5.19 6.05 1.97
N LEU A 11 5.01 4.95 1.25
CA LEU A 11 4.88 4.95 -0.21
C LEU A 11 3.58 4.29 -0.61
N LEU A 12 2.63 5.09 -1.11
CA LEU A 12 1.39 4.59 -1.69
C LEU A 12 1.58 4.37 -3.20
N ILE A 13 1.50 3.12 -3.64
CA ILE A 13 1.55 2.73 -5.06
C ILE A 13 0.11 2.42 -5.50
N ALA A 14 -0.49 3.34 -6.25
CA ALA A 14 -1.88 3.23 -6.70
C ALA A 14 -1.97 3.07 -8.22
N GLY A 15 -3.04 2.46 -8.69
CA GLY A 15 -3.31 2.28 -10.12
C GLY A 15 -4.14 1.03 -10.39
N VAL A 16 -4.66 0.91 -11.61
CA VAL A 16 -5.48 -0.23 -11.99
C VAL A 16 -4.71 -1.56 -11.96
N THR A 17 -5.45 -2.66 -11.96
CA THR A 17 -4.88 -4.02 -11.99
C THR A 17 -3.97 -4.22 -13.21
N GLY A 18 -2.95 -5.07 -13.08
CA GLY A 18 -2.03 -5.41 -14.18
C GLY A 18 -0.87 -4.43 -14.40
N ARG A 19 -0.74 -3.36 -13.63
CA ARG A 19 0.31 -2.34 -13.78
C ARG A 19 1.64 -2.67 -13.10
N GLY A 20 1.74 -3.80 -12.41
CA GLY A 20 2.97 -4.23 -11.76
C GLY A 20 3.23 -3.63 -10.39
N LYS A 21 2.19 -3.08 -9.70
CA LYS A 21 2.31 -2.52 -8.34
C LYS A 21 2.95 -3.50 -7.36
N THR A 22 2.41 -4.70 -7.25
CA THR A 22 2.94 -5.79 -6.41
C THR A 22 4.40 -6.13 -6.76
N ARG A 23 4.75 -6.16 -8.06
CA ARG A 23 6.14 -6.41 -8.49
C ARG A 23 7.09 -5.31 -8.04
N LEU A 24 6.67 -4.06 -8.17
CA LEU A 24 7.46 -2.92 -7.71
C LEU A 24 7.64 -2.96 -6.19
N ALA A 25 6.56 -3.21 -5.44
CA ALA A 25 6.60 -3.35 -3.99
C ALA A 25 7.52 -4.49 -3.55
N ALA A 26 7.43 -5.65 -4.22
CA ALA A 26 8.31 -6.80 -3.97
C ALA A 26 9.78 -6.47 -4.29
N ALA A 27 10.05 -5.75 -5.37
CA ALA A 27 11.41 -5.32 -5.72
C ALA A 27 12.01 -4.38 -4.67
N ILE A 28 11.21 -3.44 -4.14
CA ILE A 28 11.60 -2.59 -3.01
C ILE A 28 11.93 -3.46 -1.80
N GLY A 29 11.06 -4.40 -1.44
CA GLY A 29 11.27 -5.29 -0.29
C GLY A 29 12.52 -6.16 -0.43
N ASN A 30 12.76 -6.72 -1.60
CA ASN A 30 13.96 -7.51 -1.87
C ASN A 30 15.23 -6.68 -1.72
N TYR A 31 15.26 -5.50 -2.33
CA TYR A 31 16.40 -4.59 -2.21
C TYR A 31 16.67 -4.20 -0.75
N CYS A 32 15.63 -3.79 -0.01
CA CYS A 32 15.77 -3.44 1.41
C CYS A 32 16.32 -4.61 2.25
N ARG A 33 15.82 -5.83 2.00
CA ARG A 33 16.33 -7.04 2.67
C ARG A 33 17.80 -7.30 2.34
N ASP A 34 18.19 -7.13 1.08
CA ASP A 34 19.55 -7.38 0.62
C ASP A 34 20.56 -6.41 1.25
N ILE A 35 20.12 -5.20 1.65
CA ILE A 35 20.94 -4.23 2.42
C ILE A 35 20.75 -4.37 3.95
N GLY A 36 20.08 -5.43 4.44
CA GLY A 36 19.97 -5.75 5.86
C GLY A 36 18.78 -5.15 6.60
N ILE A 37 17.82 -4.54 5.89
CA ILE A 37 16.60 -4.01 6.50
C ILE A 37 15.60 -5.15 6.74
N ALA A 38 15.01 -5.22 7.94
CA ALA A 38 13.94 -6.17 8.24
C ALA A 38 12.66 -5.78 7.49
N VAL A 39 12.22 -6.64 6.57
CA VAL A 39 11.04 -6.43 5.73
C VAL A 39 10.02 -7.52 5.96
N MET A 40 8.75 -7.13 6.01
CA MET A 40 7.61 -8.04 5.93
C MET A 40 6.68 -7.59 4.80
N MET A 41 6.37 -8.51 3.88
CA MET A 41 5.38 -8.29 2.84
C MET A 41 4.19 -9.20 3.08
N VAL A 42 3.00 -8.62 3.17
CA VAL A 42 1.73 -9.33 3.37
C VAL A 42 0.65 -8.76 2.46
N VAL A 43 -0.26 -9.61 2.01
CA VAL A 43 -1.45 -9.20 1.27
C VAL A 43 -2.54 -8.83 2.28
N ALA A 44 -3.21 -7.70 2.12
CA ALA A 44 -4.14 -7.20 3.13
C ALA A 44 -5.29 -8.17 3.46
N PRO A 45 -5.99 -8.81 2.48
CA PRO A 45 -6.96 -9.87 2.76
C PRO A 45 -6.38 -11.01 3.59
N ASP A 46 -5.24 -11.56 3.19
CA ASP A 46 -4.62 -12.70 3.85
C ASP A 46 -4.22 -12.38 5.30
N LEU A 47 -3.68 -11.18 5.52
CA LEU A 47 -3.37 -10.69 6.87
C LEU A 47 -4.62 -10.70 7.76
N LEU A 48 -5.73 -10.16 7.25
CA LEU A 48 -6.99 -10.10 7.99
C LEU A 48 -7.54 -11.50 8.28
N ASP A 49 -7.45 -12.42 7.32
CA ASP A 49 -7.88 -13.81 7.52
C ASP A 49 -7.01 -14.52 8.57
N TRP A 50 -5.70 -14.35 8.55
CA TRP A 50 -4.79 -14.88 9.57
C TRP A 50 -5.09 -14.29 10.96
N LEU A 51 -5.34 -12.98 11.05
CA LEU A 51 -5.72 -12.34 12.29
C LEU A 51 -7.06 -12.84 12.81
N ARG A 52 -8.02 -13.13 11.91
CA ARG A 52 -9.33 -13.68 12.30
C ARG A 52 -9.23 -15.11 12.83
N VAL A 53 -8.41 -15.94 12.20
CA VAL A 53 -8.15 -17.33 12.66
C VAL A 53 -7.39 -17.33 13.99
N GLY A 54 -6.42 -16.43 14.15
CA GLY A 54 -5.66 -16.29 15.41
C GLY A 54 -6.53 -15.81 16.59
N PHE A 55 -7.69 -15.20 16.33
CA PHE A 55 -8.66 -14.80 17.34
C PHE A 55 -9.46 -15.99 17.93
N SER A 56 -9.08 -17.22 17.59
CA SER A 56 -9.71 -18.42 18.18
C SER A 56 -9.44 -18.50 19.67
N PRO A 57 -10.47 -18.83 20.49
CA PRO A 57 -10.31 -19.01 21.96
C PRO A 57 -9.23 -20.02 22.35
N HIS A 58 -8.82 -20.87 21.41
CA HIS A 58 -7.85 -21.96 21.64
C HIS A 58 -6.39 -21.55 21.45
N ASN A 59 -6.11 -20.37 20.84
CA ASN A 59 -4.73 -19.90 20.66
C ASN A 59 -4.62 -18.37 20.57
N PRO A 60 -4.94 -17.62 21.65
CA PRO A 60 -4.88 -16.17 21.64
C PRO A 60 -3.47 -15.60 21.44
N ARG A 61 -2.43 -16.36 21.82
CA ARG A 61 -1.02 -15.92 21.72
C ARG A 61 -0.57 -15.75 20.26
N SER A 62 -1.08 -16.56 19.33
CA SER A 62 -0.65 -16.46 17.93
C SER A 62 -1.18 -15.21 17.23
N PHE A 63 -2.34 -14.68 17.66
CA PHE A 63 -2.86 -13.42 17.17
C PHE A 63 -1.99 -12.23 17.60
N ASP A 64 -1.75 -12.14 18.91
CA ASP A 64 -0.99 -11.02 19.47
C ASP A 64 0.45 -11.01 18.93
N GLU A 65 1.11 -12.16 18.84
CA GLU A 65 2.46 -12.30 18.30
C GLU A 65 2.52 -11.88 16.81
N LEU A 66 1.59 -12.34 15.99
CA LEU A 66 1.56 -11.95 14.57
C LEU A 66 1.28 -10.47 14.41
N PHE A 67 0.27 -9.95 15.11
CA PHE A 67 -0.11 -8.55 15.01
C PHE A 67 1.02 -7.62 15.47
N GLU A 68 1.68 -7.95 16.59
CA GLU A 68 2.84 -7.20 17.07
C GLU A 68 4.02 -7.27 16.07
N ARG A 69 4.28 -8.40 15.45
CA ARG A 69 5.32 -8.51 14.42
C ARG A 69 5.03 -7.63 13.21
N VAL A 70 3.79 -7.63 12.71
CA VAL A 70 3.38 -6.78 11.57
C VAL A 70 3.44 -5.30 11.94
N LYS A 71 3.03 -4.94 13.16
CA LYS A 71 3.09 -3.56 13.66
C LYS A 71 4.52 -3.03 13.74
N ASN A 72 5.47 -3.86 14.19
CA ASN A 72 6.80 -3.41 14.60
C ASN A 72 7.91 -3.72 13.59
N VAL A 73 7.66 -4.47 12.51
CA VAL A 73 8.67 -4.69 11.47
C VAL A 73 9.15 -3.34 10.90
N HIS A 74 10.45 -3.21 10.63
CA HIS A 74 11.01 -1.94 10.16
C HIS A 74 10.31 -1.47 8.89
N LEU A 75 10.30 -2.26 7.82
CA LEU A 75 9.55 -1.96 6.60
C LEU A 75 8.38 -2.94 6.44
N LEU A 76 7.17 -2.44 6.47
CA LEU A 76 5.96 -3.20 6.11
C LEU A 76 5.60 -2.91 4.66
N ILE A 77 5.33 -3.95 3.89
CA ILE A 77 4.70 -3.88 2.57
C ILE A 77 3.32 -4.51 2.69
N LEU A 78 2.29 -3.68 2.61
CA LEU A 78 0.89 -4.09 2.64
C LEU A 78 0.34 -4.06 1.22
N ASP A 79 0.24 -5.25 0.61
CA ASP A 79 -0.18 -5.38 -0.78
C ASP A 79 -1.69 -5.51 -0.92
N ASP A 80 -2.21 -4.94 -1.99
CA ASP A 80 -3.61 -4.99 -2.43
C ASP A 80 -4.63 -4.49 -1.41
N LEU A 81 -4.31 -3.40 -0.72
CA LEU A 81 -5.22 -2.75 0.23
C LEU A 81 -6.48 -2.26 -0.49
N GLY A 82 -7.63 -2.59 0.07
CA GLY A 82 -8.95 -2.25 -0.48
C GLY A 82 -9.59 -3.36 -1.30
N SER A 83 -8.93 -4.51 -1.48
CA SER A 83 -9.52 -5.71 -2.09
C SER A 83 -10.24 -6.62 -1.09
N GLN A 84 -9.99 -6.43 0.21
CA GLN A 84 -10.65 -7.18 1.27
C GLN A 84 -12.15 -6.82 1.38
N SER A 85 -12.95 -7.76 1.89
CA SER A 85 -14.33 -7.47 2.27
C SER A 85 -14.33 -6.43 3.39
N SER A 86 -15.02 -5.30 3.17
CA SER A 86 -15.20 -4.27 4.20
C SER A 86 -16.14 -4.81 5.29
N THR A 87 -15.59 -4.95 6.48
CA THR A 87 -16.35 -5.25 7.70
C THR A 87 -15.84 -4.33 8.81
N PRO A 88 -16.69 -3.95 9.80
CA PRO A 88 -16.24 -3.08 10.89
C PRO A 88 -15.00 -3.60 11.61
N TRP A 89 -14.89 -4.93 11.73
CA TRP A 89 -13.70 -5.55 12.32
C TRP A 89 -12.45 -5.39 11.46
N ALA A 90 -12.54 -5.64 10.15
CA ALA A 90 -11.43 -5.50 9.22
C ALA A 90 -10.94 -4.04 9.14
N ASP A 91 -11.88 -3.11 9.03
CA ASP A 91 -11.60 -1.67 8.97
C ASP A 91 -10.92 -1.20 10.26
N GLU A 92 -11.39 -1.67 11.42
CA GLU A 92 -10.77 -1.34 12.70
C GLU A 92 -9.36 -1.93 12.85
N LYS A 93 -9.13 -3.19 12.41
CA LYS A 93 -7.79 -3.81 12.48
C LYS A 93 -6.78 -3.13 11.55
N LEU A 94 -7.18 -2.80 10.34
CA LEU A 94 -6.35 -2.04 9.40
C LEU A 94 -6.05 -0.64 9.96
N PHE A 95 -7.05 0.03 10.51
CA PHE A 95 -6.83 1.32 11.15
C PHE A 95 -5.86 1.23 12.32
N GLN A 96 -6.02 0.26 13.23
CA GLN A 96 -5.12 0.07 14.37
C GLN A 96 -3.67 -0.14 13.90
N LEU A 97 -3.45 -1.01 12.90
CA LEU A 97 -2.14 -1.28 12.32
C LEU A 97 -1.52 0.00 11.73
N LEU A 98 -2.24 0.62 10.82
CA LEU A 98 -1.72 1.79 10.09
C LEU A 98 -1.56 3.00 11.01
N ASN A 99 -2.47 3.22 11.95
CA ASN A 99 -2.36 4.30 12.94
C ASN A 99 -1.15 4.12 13.87
N TYR A 100 -0.87 2.89 14.31
CA TYR A 100 0.31 2.61 15.11
C TYR A 100 1.59 2.96 14.33
N ARG A 101 1.71 2.47 13.10
CA ARG A 101 2.90 2.69 12.26
C ARG A 101 3.08 4.17 11.88
N TYR A 102 1.95 4.87 11.67
CA TYR A 102 1.93 6.32 11.44
C TYR A 102 2.54 7.06 12.64
N ASN A 103 2.04 6.79 13.84
CA ASN A 103 2.50 7.47 15.06
C ASN A 103 3.95 7.10 15.43
N ALA A 104 4.38 5.88 15.09
CA ALA A 104 5.74 5.40 15.32
C ALA A 104 6.71 5.79 14.19
N SER A 105 6.26 6.50 13.16
CA SER A 105 7.03 6.88 11.97
C SER A 105 7.72 5.68 11.29
N LEU A 106 7.04 4.52 11.26
CA LEU A 106 7.58 3.29 10.67
C LEU A 106 7.30 3.26 9.17
N PRO A 107 8.33 3.08 8.31
CA PRO A 107 8.18 3.05 6.86
C PRO A 107 7.18 1.99 6.41
N THR A 108 6.27 2.38 5.52
CA THR A 108 5.22 1.48 5.04
C THR A 108 5.00 1.68 3.54
N VAL A 109 5.08 0.60 2.77
CA VAL A 109 4.67 0.57 1.36
C VAL A 109 3.28 -0.02 1.28
N VAL A 110 2.38 0.66 0.61
CA VAL A 110 1.00 0.19 0.39
C VAL A 110 0.73 0.14 -1.10
N THR A 111 0.22 -0.97 -1.60
CA THR A 111 -0.32 -1.03 -2.96
C THR A 111 -1.84 -1.08 -2.93
N THR A 112 -2.49 -0.47 -3.90
CA THR A 112 -3.95 -0.46 -4.01
C THR A 112 -4.43 -0.35 -5.44
N ASN A 113 -5.54 -1.02 -5.74
CA ASN A 113 -6.36 -0.81 -6.94
C ASN A 113 -7.56 0.09 -6.64
N ALA A 114 -7.87 0.30 -5.35
CA ALA A 114 -9.06 0.99 -4.93
C ALA A 114 -8.99 2.48 -5.25
N ASN A 115 -10.14 3.04 -5.58
CA ASN A 115 -10.32 4.48 -5.52
C ASN A 115 -10.18 4.92 -4.06
N ALA A 116 -9.39 5.94 -3.80
CA ALA A 116 -9.21 6.48 -2.45
C ALA A 116 -10.55 6.83 -1.76
N ALA A 117 -11.58 7.17 -2.53
CA ALA A 117 -12.93 7.45 -2.01
C ALA A 117 -13.64 6.23 -1.40
N SER A 118 -13.27 5.00 -1.81
CA SER A 118 -13.85 3.76 -1.27
C SER A 118 -13.16 3.24 -0.02
N MET A 119 -12.03 3.84 0.37
CA MET A 119 -11.32 3.48 1.60
C MET A 119 -11.97 4.13 2.82
N GLU A 120 -11.88 3.46 3.96
CA GLU A 120 -12.25 4.03 5.25
C GLU A 120 -11.52 5.36 5.48
N ALA A 121 -12.26 6.40 5.89
CA ALA A 121 -11.77 7.78 5.91
C ALA A 121 -10.52 7.98 6.79
N ARG A 122 -10.44 7.29 7.94
CA ARG A 122 -9.30 7.39 8.86
C ARG A 122 -8.04 6.77 8.27
N VAL A 123 -8.18 5.65 7.55
CA VAL A 123 -7.08 4.99 6.82
C VAL A 123 -6.60 5.89 5.68
N ARG A 124 -7.54 6.38 4.88
CA ARG A 124 -7.24 7.28 3.75
C ARG A 124 -6.44 8.51 4.19
N THR A 125 -6.86 9.18 5.25
CA THR A 125 -6.19 10.38 5.76
C THR A 125 -4.70 10.13 6.02
N ARG A 126 -4.33 8.99 6.57
CA ARG A 126 -2.93 8.64 6.85
C ARG A 126 -2.15 8.30 5.59
N LEU A 127 -2.78 7.55 4.68
CA LEU A 127 -2.15 7.17 3.40
C LEU A 127 -1.87 8.37 2.48
N THR A 128 -2.63 9.44 2.63
CA THR A 128 -2.52 10.63 1.78
C THR A 128 -1.96 11.85 2.51
N ASP A 129 -1.44 11.69 3.72
CA ASP A 129 -0.79 12.78 4.45
C ASP A 129 0.52 13.19 3.75
N PRO A 130 0.62 14.41 3.18
CA PRO A 130 1.78 14.82 2.42
C PRO A 130 3.06 14.98 3.25
N GLN A 131 2.95 14.98 4.58
CA GLN A 131 4.11 15.10 5.47
C GLN A 131 4.88 13.80 5.61
N ILE A 132 4.20 12.65 5.43
CA ILE A 132 4.80 11.33 5.65
C ILE A 132 4.59 10.35 4.50
N SER A 133 3.75 10.68 3.52
CA SER A 133 3.38 9.77 2.43
C SER A 133 3.69 10.36 1.07
N SER A 134 4.42 9.60 0.28
CA SER A 134 4.61 9.84 -1.15
C SER A 134 3.68 8.95 -1.96
N MET A 135 3.09 9.46 -3.04
CA MET A 135 2.18 8.71 -3.90
C MET A 135 2.79 8.47 -5.27
N LEU A 136 2.81 7.22 -5.70
CA LEU A 136 3.17 6.80 -7.05
C LEU A 136 1.92 6.28 -7.79
N LEU A 137 1.48 6.99 -8.81
CA LEU A 137 0.39 6.55 -9.69
C LEU A 137 0.95 5.76 -10.86
N MET A 138 0.61 4.48 -10.94
CA MET A 138 1.00 3.60 -12.03
C MET A 138 -0.11 3.58 -13.09
N GLY A 139 0.03 4.46 -14.10
CA GLY A 139 -0.84 4.55 -15.27
C GLY A 139 -0.16 4.03 -16.54
N GLY A 140 -0.84 4.12 -17.69
CA GLY A 140 -0.32 3.72 -19.01
C GLY A 140 -0.88 2.40 -19.52
N PHE A 141 -0.09 1.62 -20.23
CA PHE A 141 -0.47 0.27 -20.67
C PHE A 141 -0.36 -0.72 -19.52
N ASP A 142 -1.27 -1.69 -19.44
CA ASP A 142 -1.11 -2.79 -18.51
C ASP A 142 0.08 -3.68 -18.92
N PHE A 143 0.50 -4.57 -18.04
CA PHE A 143 1.62 -5.49 -18.33
C PHE A 143 1.36 -6.36 -19.58
N TRP A 144 0.10 -6.51 -19.98
CA TRP A 144 -0.36 -7.28 -21.13
C TRP A 144 -0.57 -6.42 -22.39
N GLY A 145 -0.22 -5.14 -22.37
CA GLY A 145 -0.28 -4.21 -23.51
C GLY A 145 -1.63 -3.55 -23.75
N LYS A 146 -2.59 -3.69 -22.83
CA LYS A 146 -3.88 -2.97 -22.96
C LYS A 146 -3.76 -1.54 -22.44
N ALA A 147 -4.25 -0.57 -23.21
CA ALA A 147 -4.26 0.83 -22.81
C ALA A 147 -5.24 1.07 -21.66
N ASP A 148 -4.83 1.87 -20.67
CA ASP A 148 -5.72 2.31 -19.61
C ASP A 148 -6.62 3.45 -20.14
N PRO A 149 -7.96 3.31 -20.09
CA PRO A 149 -8.88 4.34 -20.52
C PRO A 149 -8.67 5.68 -19.77
N ALA A 150 -8.27 5.63 -18.51
CA ALA A 150 -8.04 6.82 -17.69
C ALA A 150 -6.80 7.60 -18.11
N THR A 151 -5.76 6.95 -18.63
CA THR A 151 -4.54 7.62 -19.11
C THR A 151 -4.75 8.31 -20.44
N THR A 152 -5.68 7.81 -21.26
CA THR A 152 -6.02 8.41 -22.56
C THR A 152 -6.74 9.75 -22.40
N SER A 153 -7.46 9.97 -21.30
CA SER A 153 -8.12 11.24 -21.00
C SER A 153 -7.15 12.34 -20.54
N PHE A 154 -6.10 11.99 -19.81
CA PHE A 154 -5.10 12.95 -19.33
C PHE A 154 -4.17 13.48 -20.43
N ALA A 155 -3.91 12.69 -21.47
CA ALA A 155 -3.10 13.13 -22.62
C ALA A 155 -3.80 14.17 -23.50
N ARG A 156 -5.13 14.24 -23.45
CA ARG A 156 -5.94 15.23 -24.23
C ARG A 156 -6.04 16.60 -23.57
N SER A 157 -5.71 16.75 -22.29
CA SER A 157 -5.82 18.03 -21.57
C SER A 157 -4.55 18.89 -21.58
N ARG A 158 -3.42 18.38 -22.11
CA ARG A 158 -2.25 19.23 -22.37
C ARG A 158 -2.47 19.97 -23.69
N GLY A 159 -3.02 21.18 -23.56
CA GLY A 159 -3.31 22.07 -24.63
C GLY A 159 -2.14 22.28 -25.60
N ARG A 160 -2.47 22.28 -26.88
CA ARG A 160 -1.60 22.63 -28.00
C ARG A 160 -1.01 24.02 -27.73
N PRO A 161 0.30 24.22 -27.80
CA PRO A 161 0.87 25.56 -27.63
C PRO A 161 0.35 26.48 -28.73
N PRO A 162 0.14 27.77 -28.47
CA PRO A 162 -0.33 28.71 -29.47
C PRO A 162 0.69 28.85 -30.61
N ARG A 163 0.22 28.75 -31.82
CA ARG A 163 1.02 29.06 -33.01
C ARG A 163 1.37 30.54 -32.95
N ARG A 164 2.66 30.85 -32.88
CA ARG A 164 3.12 32.23 -33.15
C ARG A 164 2.89 32.54 -34.61
N GLY A 165 2.09 33.58 -34.90
CA GLY A 165 2.00 34.27 -36.17
C GLY A 165 3.20 35.22 -36.34
#